data_43c04a753ac202f3c2be69b7903ed4a7
#
_entry.id   43c04a753ac202f3c2be69b7903ed4a7
#
_cell.length_a   1.000
_cell.length_b   1.000
_cell.length_c   1.000
_cell.angle_alpha   90.00
_cell.angle_beta   90.00
_cell.angle_gamma   90.00
#
_symmetry.space_group_name_H-M   'P 1'
#
loop_
_entity.id
_entity.type
_entity.pdbx_description
1 polymer ?
#
loop_
_entity_poly.entity_id
_entity_poly.type
_entity_poly.pdbx_seq_one_letter_code
_entity_poly.pdbx_strand_id
1 'polypeptide(L)'
;MAIYMKGILLAGGSGTRLYPLTKTTSKQLLPVYDKPMIYYPLSTLMLFGIKDILVISTPRDLPNIEKLFGDGSKFGLNLQYKVQEEPNGIAQAFILGADFIGDSKEDVCLILGDNIFYMGSQFGEFNDQVKKNSGTNATIFAYHVTDPERFGVVEFDENRKAVSIEEKPAHPKSNYASVGLYFYPSDVVEKAKTLKPSARGEYEITDLNNIYLKEGRLSVVPMRRGNAWLDAGTPDSLMDSGSFVQIVEKRQGLKIACIEEIAYKQGFINDVQMQSLIDELKKGNYRDYLVKVLEEKHELY
;
A
#
# COMPACT_ATOMS: atom_id res chain seq x y z
N MET A 1 -14.11 -8.54 -16.69
CA MET A 1 -13.26 -9.64 -16.23
C MET A 1 -12.62 -9.25 -14.91
N ALA A 2 -12.64 -10.14 -13.91
CA ALA A 2 -11.85 -9.93 -12.71
C ALA A 2 -10.35 -10.00 -13.12
N ILE A 3 -9.58 -9.01 -12.75
CA ILE A 3 -8.12 -9.04 -12.94
C ILE A 3 -7.57 -9.80 -11.74
N TYR A 4 -6.90 -10.92 -12.00
CA TYR A 4 -6.11 -11.59 -10.99
C TYR A 4 -4.79 -10.86 -10.84
N MET A 5 -4.48 -10.43 -9.63
CA MET A 5 -3.30 -9.65 -9.31
C MET A 5 -2.72 -10.14 -7.99
N LYS A 6 -1.40 -10.21 -7.91
CA LYS A 6 -0.69 -10.52 -6.67
C LYS A 6 -0.26 -9.24 -5.97
N GLY A 7 -0.33 -9.23 -4.65
CA GLY A 7 0.08 -8.09 -3.83
C GLY A 7 1.43 -8.32 -3.15
N ILE A 8 2.25 -7.30 -3.06
CA ILE A 8 3.41 -7.25 -2.17
C ILE A 8 3.21 -6.10 -1.19
N LEU A 9 3.16 -6.41 0.11
CA LEU A 9 3.15 -5.44 1.17
C LEU A 9 4.56 -5.36 1.75
N LEU A 10 5.28 -4.28 1.43
CA LEU A 10 6.64 -4.08 1.90
C LEU A 10 6.64 -3.36 3.24
N ALA A 11 6.81 -4.11 4.31
CA ALA A 11 6.82 -3.66 5.70
C ALA A 11 8.23 -3.69 6.31
N GLY A 12 9.25 -3.41 5.50
CA GLY A 12 10.64 -3.37 5.88
C GLY A 12 11.09 -1.99 6.39
N GLY A 13 12.39 -1.87 6.62
CA GLY A 13 13.06 -0.65 7.03
C GLY A 13 13.28 -0.52 8.53
N SER A 14 14.35 0.21 8.91
CA SER A 14 14.81 0.35 10.29
C SER A 14 13.96 1.27 11.16
N GLY A 15 13.10 2.11 10.56
CA GLY A 15 12.26 3.07 11.29
C GLY A 15 13.05 4.11 12.09
N THR A 16 14.29 4.42 11.70
CA THR A 16 15.20 5.30 12.45
C THR A 16 14.66 6.70 12.70
N ARG A 17 13.89 7.25 11.75
CA ARG A 17 13.26 8.58 11.91
C ARG A 17 12.20 8.63 13.00
N LEU A 18 11.68 7.49 13.42
CA LEU A 18 10.69 7.34 14.50
C LEU A 18 11.31 6.86 15.82
N TYR A 19 12.66 6.76 15.90
CA TYR A 19 13.29 6.40 17.17
C TYR A 19 13.02 7.47 18.24
N PRO A 20 12.70 7.10 19.52
CA PRO A 20 12.79 5.75 20.12
C PRO A 20 11.51 4.90 20.00
N LEU A 21 10.44 5.34 19.34
CA LEU A 21 9.19 4.57 19.20
C LEU A 21 9.43 3.19 18.55
N THR A 22 10.41 3.12 17.65
CA THR A 22 10.75 1.90 16.90
C THR A 22 11.83 1.05 17.57
N LYS A 23 12.20 1.36 18.82
CA LYS A 23 13.24 0.60 19.55
C LYS A 23 12.89 -0.87 19.74
N THR A 24 11.63 -1.16 20.03
CA THR A 24 11.14 -2.51 20.36
C THR A 24 10.07 -3.04 19.42
N THR A 25 9.62 -2.24 18.48
CA THR A 25 8.55 -2.61 17.54
C THR A 25 8.81 -2.05 16.15
N SER A 26 8.25 -2.70 15.15
CA SER A 26 8.23 -2.21 13.77
C SER A 26 7.45 -0.89 13.68
N LYS A 27 7.88 -0.01 12.80
CA LYS A 27 7.13 1.19 12.42
C LYS A 27 5.68 0.84 12.01
N GLN A 28 5.51 -0.21 11.23
CA GLN A 28 4.23 -0.64 10.70
C GLN A 28 3.27 -1.21 11.76
N LEU A 29 3.76 -1.51 12.96
CA LEU A 29 2.95 -1.93 14.11
C LEU A 29 2.64 -0.79 15.08
N LEU A 30 3.17 0.41 14.85
CA LEU A 30 2.78 1.58 15.63
C LEU A 30 1.31 1.92 15.38
N PRO A 31 0.60 2.42 16.40
CA PRO A 31 -0.80 2.77 16.25
C PRO A 31 -0.97 4.03 15.38
N VAL A 32 -1.91 3.97 14.46
CA VAL A 32 -2.45 5.13 13.77
C VAL A 32 -3.92 5.21 14.16
N TYR A 33 -4.22 6.08 15.10
CA TYR A 33 -5.51 6.23 15.79
C TYR A 33 -5.94 4.93 16.52
N ASP A 34 -6.77 4.08 15.92
CA ASP A 34 -7.42 2.95 16.59
C ASP A 34 -6.91 1.56 16.14
N LYS A 35 -5.95 1.51 15.23
CA LYS A 35 -5.38 0.25 14.72
C LYS A 35 -3.90 0.39 14.31
N PRO A 36 -3.16 -0.72 14.17
CA PRO A 36 -1.79 -0.70 13.67
C PRO A 36 -1.69 -0.11 12.25
N MET A 37 -0.62 0.63 11.98
CA MET A 37 -0.37 1.26 10.68
C MET A 37 -0.51 0.31 9.49
N ILE A 38 -0.07 -0.94 9.61
CA ILE A 38 -0.08 -1.93 8.54
C ILE A 38 -1.49 -2.30 8.04
N TYR A 39 -2.54 -2.02 8.82
CA TYR A 39 -3.93 -2.22 8.39
C TYR A 39 -4.29 -1.34 7.19
N TYR A 40 -3.74 -0.13 7.11
CA TYR A 40 -4.05 0.83 6.04
C TYR A 40 -3.55 0.36 4.67
N PRO A 41 -2.26 0.02 4.47
CA PRO A 41 -1.84 -0.52 3.19
C PRO A 41 -2.46 -1.89 2.88
N LEU A 42 -2.66 -2.77 3.88
CA LEU A 42 -3.38 -4.03 3.66
C LEU A 42 -4.80 -3.78 3.14
N SER A 43 -5.53 -2.86 3.77
CA SER A 43 -6.88 -2.48 3.33
C SER A 43 -6.91 -1.95 1.90
N THR A 44 -5.88 -1.21 1.50
CA THR A 44 -5.75 -0.69 0.13
C THR A 44 -5.63 -1.83 -0.87
N LEU A 45 -4.78 -2.84 -0.61
CA LEU A 45 -4.71 -4.05 -1.47
C LEU A 45 -6.06 -4.75 -1.56
N MET A 46 -6.75 -4.92 -0.44
CA MET A 46 -8.07 -5.55 -0.38
C MET A 46 -9.12 -4.79 -1.18
N LEU A 47 -9.12 -3.46 -1.14
CA LEU A 47 -10.02 -2.62 -1.94
C LEU A 47 -9.81 -2.81 -3.45
N PHE A 48 -8.58 -3.03 -3.91
CA PHE A 48 -8.28 -3.42 -5.30
C PHE A 48 -8.63 -4.88 -5.61
N GLY A 49 -9.18 -5.64 -4.67
CA GLY A 49 -9.61 -7.03 -4.85
C GLY A 49 -8.46 -8.04 -4.74
N ILE A 50 -7.31 -7.62 -4.27
CA ILE A 50 -6.10 -8.48 -4.17
C ILE A 50 -6.21 -9.36 -2.92
N LYS A 51 -6.13 -10.68 -3.12
CA LYS A 51 -6.23 -11.68 -2.05
C LYS A 51 -4.92 -12.40 -1.77
N ASP A 52 -4.13 -12.67 -2.82
CA ASP A 52 -2.82 -13.31 -2.70
C ASP A 52 -1.78 -12.23 -2.41
N ILE A 53 -1.25 -12.20 -1.19
CA ILE A 53 -0.39 -11.12 -0.72
C ILE A 53 0.86 -11.69 -0.05
N LEU A 54 2.03 -11.24 -0.51
CA LEU A 54 3.31 -11.47 0.13
C LEU A 54 3.66 -10.29 1.04
N VAL A 55 3.79 -10.55 2.32
CA VAL A 55 4.29 -9.57 3.30
C VAL A 55 5.80 -9.73 3.44
N ILE A 56 6.54 -8.68 3.12
CA ILE A 56 8.01 -8.66 3.24
C ILE A 56 8.38 -7.74 4.40
N SER A 57 9.15 -8.27 5.36
CA SER A 57 9.60 -7.48 6.51
C SER A 57 10.97 -7.95 7.02
N THR A 58 11.50 -7.25 8.02
CA THR A 58 12.78 -7.61 8.65
C THR A 58 12.67 -8.91 9.47
N PRO A 59 13.78 -9.62 9.73
CA PRO A 59 13.78 -10.82 10.60
C PRO A 59 13.18 -10.55 11.99
N ARG A 60 13.42 -9.36 12.54
CA ARG A 60 12.92 -8.93 13.85
C ARG A 60 11.40 -8.76 13.88
N ASP A 61 10.84 -8.18 12.82
CA ASP A 61 9.48 -7.65 12.84
C ASP A 61 8.45 -8.60 12.19
N LEU A 62 8.89 -9.42 11.22
CA LEU A 62 8.03 -10.34 10.49
C LEU A 62 7.22 -11.29 11.39
N PRO A 63 7.79 -11.91 12.45
CA PRO A 63 7.03 -12.80 13.34
C PRO A 63 5.85 -12.11 14.04
N ASN A 64 5.97 -10.81 14.34
CA ASN A 64 4.90 -10.05 14.96
C ASN A 64 3.78 -9.73 13.97
N ILE A 65 4.11 -9.47 12.71
CA ILE A 65 3.13 -9.25 11.65
C ILE A 65 2.39 -10.56 11.33
N GLU A 66 3.11 -11.67 11.24
CA GLU A 66 2.54 -13.00 11.05
C GLU A 66 1.60 -13.37 12.21
N LYS A 67 2.00 -13.09 13.46
CA LYS A 67 1.12 -13.29 14.62
C LYS A 67 -0.15 -12.44 14.56
N LEU A 68 -0.09 -11.24 13.97
CA LEU A 68 -1.24 -10.33 13.85
C LEU A 68 -2.29 -10.84 12.87
N PHE A 69 -1.86 -11.35 11.71
CA PHE A 69 -2.77 -11.69 10.61
C PHE A 69 -2.93 -13.19 10.34
N GLY A 70 -2.01 -14.04 10.86
CA GLY A 70 -1.95 -15.46 10.54
C GLY A 70 -1.70 -15.69 9.05
N ASP A 71 -2.33 -16.71 8.50
CA ASP A 71 -2.29 -17.02 7.05
C ASP A 71 -3.26 -16.15 6.23
N GLY A 72 -4.02 -15.25 6.87
CA GLY A 72 -5.00 -14.38 6.24
C GLY A 72 -6.36 -15.03 5.97
N SER A 73 -6.50 -16.34 6.14
CA SER A 73 -7.73 -17.10 5.78
C SER A 73 -8.98 -16.58 6.46
N LYS A 74 -8.88 -16.09 7.69
CA LYS A 74 -10.01 -15.49 8.43
C LYS A 74 -10.56 -14.22 7.79
N PHE A 75 -9.77 -13.54 6.96
CA PHE A 75 -10.19 -12.38 6.17
C PHE A 75 -10.45 -12.73 4.70
N GLY A 76 -10.42 -14.02 4.34
CA GLY A 76 -10.53 -14.49 2.97
C GLY A 76 -9.31 -14.12 2.09
N LEU A 77 -8.16 -13.91 2.73
CA LEU A 77 -6.88 -13.64 2.11
C LEU A 77 -5.98 -14.89 2.14
N ASN A 78 -4.96 -14.90 1.29
CA ASN A 78 -3.85 -15.85 1.32
C ASN A 78 -2.57 -15.06 1.55
N LEU A 79 -2.12 -15.00 2.81
CA LEU A 79 -0.92 -14.27 3.20
C LEU A 79 0.28 -15.19 3.24
N GLN A 80 1.35 -14.80 2.57
CA GLN A 80 2.66 -15.40 2.66
C GLN A 80 3.64 -14.38 3.25
N TYR A 81 4.74 -14.88 3.82
CA TYR A 81 5.69 -14.06 4.56
C TYR A 81 7.11 -14.32 4.06
N LYS A 82 7.88 -13.26 3.85
CA LYS A 82 9.27 -13.33 3.39
C LYS A 82 10.14 -12.38 4.18
N VAL A 83 11.29 -12.85 4.60
CA VAL A 83 12.28 -12.02 5.28
C VAL A 83 13.05 -11.19 4.26
N GLN A 84 13.22 -9.89 4.56
CA GLN A 84 14.21 -9.02 3.95
C GLN A 84 15.33 -8.79 4.97
N GLU A 85 16.47 -9.46 4.78
CA GLU A 85 17.62 -9.39 5.71
C GLU A 85 18.18 -7.98 5.80
N GLU A 86 18.31 -7.31 4.66
CA GLU A 86 18.81 -5.94 4.56
C GLU A 86 17.88 -5.09 3.70
N PRO A 87 17.56 -3.85 4.13
CA PRO A 87 16.63 -2.96 3.41
C PRO A 87 17.34 -2.28 2.21
N ASN A 88 17.67 -3.06 1.19
CA ASN A 88 18.43 -2.62 0.02
C ASN A 88 17.56 -1.95 -1.06
N GLY A 89 16.47 -1.29 -0.67
CA GLY A 89 15.60 -0.52 -1.55
C GLY A 89 14.27 -1.18 -1.86
N ILE A 90 13.33 -0.38 -2.40
CA ILE A 90 11.95 -0.80 -2.63
C ILE A 90 11.86 -1.84 -3.75
N ALA A 91 12.60 -1.65 -4.86
CA ALA A 91 12.53 -2.56 -5.99
C ALA A 91 13.09 -3.97 -5.68
N GLN A 92 13.88 -4.14 -4.61
CA GLN A 92 14.32 -5.46 -4.14
C GLN A 92 13.13 -6.37 -3.80
N ALA A 93 11.98 -5.81 -3.44
CA ALA A 93 10.78 -6.58 -3.12
C ALA A 93 10.35 -7.51 -4.25
N PHE A 94 10.52 -7.12 -5.51
CA PHE A 94 10.21 -7.97 -6.67
C PHE A 94 11.20 -9.11 -6.83
N ILE A 95 12.48 -8.90 -6.50
CA ILE A 95 13.52 -9.93 -6.54
C ILE A 95 13.25 -10.96 -5.44
N LEU A 96 12.97 -10.49 -4.21
CA LEU A 96 12.62 -11.35 -3.08
C LEU A 96 11.30 -12.10 -3.32
N GLY A 97 10.33 -11.45 -3.94
CA GLY A 97 9.02 -12.00 -4.25
C GLY A 97 8.96 -12.84 -5.53
N ALA A 98 10.09 -13.08 -6.22
CA ALA A 98 10.09 -13.75 -7.52
C ALA A 98 9.39 -15.11 -7.50
N ASP A 99 9.63 -15.96 -6.48
CA ASP A 99 8.99 -17.27 -6.33
C ASP A 99 7.48 -17.15 -6.09
N PHE A 100 7.06 -16.14 -5.30
CA PHE A 100 5.65 -15.85 -5.04
C PHE A 100 4.94 -15.36 -6.32
N ILE A 101 5.56 -14.47 -7.08
CA ILE A 101 5.04 -13.98 -8.35
C ILE A 101 4.97 -15.14 -9.36
N GLY A 102 6.02 -15.95 -9.42
CA GLY A 102 6.12 -17.12 -10.30
C GLY A 102 6.04 -16.73 -11.78
N ASP A 103 5.78 -17.75 -12.62
CA ASP A 103 5.65 -17.59 -14.08
C ASP A 103 4.23 -17.16 -14.50
N SER A 104 3.39 -16.75 -13.54
CA SER A 104 2.04 -16.27 -13.85
C SER A 104 2.12 -14.98 -14.69
N LYS A 105 1.13 -14.79 -15.57
CA LYS A 105 0.99 -13.55 -16.35
C LYS A 105 0.22 -12.48 -15.56
N GLU A 106 0.07 -12.68 -14.27
CA GLU A 106 -0.67 -11.77 -13.39
C GLU A 106 0.14 -10.53 -13.11
N ASP A 107 -0.54 -9.40 -13.04
CA ASP A 107 0.06 -8.15 -12.60
C ASP A 107 0.44 -8.22 -11.12
N VAL A 108 1.37 -7.36 -10.73
CA VAL A 108 1.86 -7.27 -9.35
C VAL A 108 1.62 -5.87 -8.81
N CYS A 109 0.92 -5.79 -7.69
CA CYS A 109 0.79 -4.56 -6.92
C CYS A 109 1.82 -4.55 -5.80
N LEU A 110 2.60 -3.49 -5.68
CA LEU A 110 3.47 -3.22 -4.54
C LEU A 110 2.93 -2.03 -3.77
N ILE A 111 2.78 -2.19 -2.45
CA ILE A 111 2.44 -1.10 -1.54
C ILE A 111 3.44 -1.00 -0.39
N LEU A 112 3.76 0.23 0.01
CA LEU A 112 4.63 0.48 1.16
C LEU A 112 3.83 0.42 2.46
N GLY A 113 4.35 -0.29 3.44
CA GLY A 113 3.70 -0.60 4.72
C GLY A 113 3.49 0.58 5.67
N ASP A 114 4.00 1.76 5.32
CA ASP A 114 3.85 3.01 6.06
C ASP A 114 3.03 4.07 5.31
N ASN A 115 2.44 3.70 4.18
CA ASN A 115 1.62 4.61 3.38
C ASN A 115 0.13 4.41 3.66
N ILE A 116 -0.54 5.50 3.94
CA ILE A 116 -1.97 5.55 4.23
C ILE A 116 -2.66 6.26 3.06
N PHE A 117 -3.63 5.59 2.46
CA PHE A 117 -4.43 6.12 1.36
C PHE A 117 -5.88 6.31 1.77
N TYR A 118 -6.40 7.50 1.53
CA TYR A 118 -7.83 7.79 1.58
C TYR A 118 -8.27 8.30 0.20
N MET A 119 -8.86 7.41 -0.59
CA MET A 119 -9.11 7.64 -2.02
C MET A 119 -10.54 8.07 -2.35
N GLY A 120 -11.42 8.14 -1.38
CA GLY A 120 -12.77 8.67 -1.52
C GLY A 120 -13.50 8.24 -2.82
N SER A 121 -14.25 9.15 -3.41
CA SER A 121 -15.02 8.91 -4.64
C SER A 121 -14.15 8.65 -5.89
N GLN A 122 -12.86 8.95 -5.84
CA GLN A 122 -11.96 8.75 -6.99
C GLN A 122 -11.42 7.31 -7.08
N PHE A 123 -11.68 6.45 -6.08
CA PHE A 123 -11.21 5.06 -6.08
C PHE A 123 -11.65 4.28 -7.34
N GLY A 124 -12.90 4.47 -7.79
CA GLY A 124 -13.40 3.82 -9.00
C GLY A 124 -12.58 4.20 -10.25
N GLU A 125 -12.24 5.49 -10.42
CA GLU A 125 -11.38 5.98 -11.51
C GLU A 125 -9.98 5.35 -11.45
N PHE A 126 -9.41 5.25 -10.27
CA PHE A 126 -8.09 4.63 -10.07
C PHE A 126 -8.11 3.14 -10.45
N ASN A 127 -9.11 2.41 -9.97
CA ASN A 127 -9.28 0.99 -10.27
C ASN A 127 -9.48 0.74 -11.77
N ASP A 128 -10.28 1.57 -12.45
CA ASP A 128 -10.49 1.49 -13.88
C ASP A 128 -9.21 1.78 -14.68
N GLN A 129 -8.40 2.75 -14.22
CA GLN A 129 -7.11 3.03 -14.86
C GLN A 129 -6.11 1.89 -14.69
N VAL A 130 -6.04 1.28 -13.49
CA VAL A 130 -5.23 0.07 -13.26
C VAL A 130 -5.69 -1.05 -14.17
N LYS A 131 -6.99 -1.30 -14.25
CA LYS A 131 -7.57 -2.34 -15.13
C LYS A 131 -7.24 -2.12 -16.60
N LYS A 132 -7.35 -0.88 -17.08
CA LYS A 132 -7.03 -0.52 -18.46
C LYS A 132 -5.58 -0.80 -18.83
N ASN A 133 -4.66 -0.64 -17.90
CA ASN A 133 -3.23 -0.79 -18.11
C ASN A 133 -2.74 -2.23 -17.86
N SER A 134 -3.56 -3.07 -17.25
CA SER A 134 -3.21 -4.44 -16.86
C SER A 134 -2.59 -5.25 -18.00
N GLY A 135 -1.56 -6.00 -17.69
CA GLY A 135 -0.81 -6.86 -18.63
C GLY A 135 0.10 -6.11 -19.61
N THR A 136 0.02 -4.77 -19.68
CA THR A 136 0.76 -3.99 -20.67
C THR A 136 1.61 -2.87 -20.09
N ASN A 137 1.02 -2.04 -19.23
CA ASN A 137 1.68 -0.83 -18.71
C ASN A 137 1.76 -0.87 -17.19
N ALA A 138 2.85 -0.34 -16.66
CA ALA A 138 2.92 0.00 -15.25
C ALA A 138 2.01 1.20 -14.94
N THR A 139 1.39 1.19 -13.76
CA THR A 139 0.59 2.31 -13.25
C THR A 139 1.12 2.74 -11.90
N ILE A 140 1.46 4.01 -11.77
CA ILE A 140 1.84 4.65 -10.51
C ILE A 140 0.97 5.86 -10.25
N PHE A 141 0.92 6.31 -9.01
CA PHE A 141 0.14 7.48 -8.63
C PHE A 141 1.06 8.63 -8.22
N ALA A 142 0.65 9.85 -8.52
CA ALA A 142 1.36 11.06 -8.15
C ALA A 142 0.48 11.96 -7.28
N TYR A 143 1.02 12.45 -6.17
CA TYR A 143 0.33 13.32 -5.22
C TYR A 143 1.05 14.66 -5.10
N HIS A 144 0.29 15.75 -5.08
CA HIS A 144 0.86 17.09 -4.93
C HIS A 144 1.27 17.33 -3.48
N VAL A 145 2.55 17.61 -3.26
CA VAL A 145 3.16 17.85 -1.95
C VAL A 145 3.85 19.22 -1.88
N THR A 146 4.16 19.66 -0.67
CA THR A 146 4.89 20.93 -0.43
C THR A 146 6.39 20.74 -0.27
N ASP A 147 6.83 19.48 -0.07
CA ASP A 147 8.22 19.06 0.20
C ASP A 147 8.68 17.95 -0.76
N PRO A 148 8.61 18.17 -2.11
CA PRO A 148 8.82 17.14 -3.12
C PRO A 148 10.23 16.53 -3.10
N GLU A 149 11.25 17.25 -2.61
CA GLU A 149 12.63 16.79 -2.52
C GLU A 149 12.82 15.52 -1.65
N ARG A 150 11.81 15.15 -0.88
CA ARG A 150 11.83 13.93 -0.05
C ARG A 150 11.48 12.66 -0.81
N PHE A 151 10.95 12.76 -2.01
CA PHE A 151 10.28 11.70 -2.75
C PHE A 151 10.83 11.53 -4.16
N GLY A 152 10.40 10.50 -4.86
CA GLY A 152 10.53 10.44 -6.31
C GLY A 152 9.59 11.48 -6.94
N VAL A 153 10.15 12.42 -7.71
CA VAL A 153 9.40 13.54 -8.30
C VAL A 153 9.09 13.28 -9.75
N VAL A 154 7.81 13.38 -10.10
CA VAL A 154 7.32 13.20 -11.47
C VAL A 154 7.21 14.55 -12.16
N GLU A 155 7.84 14.69 -13.32
CA GLU A 155 7.68 15.83 -14.23
C GLU A 155 6.65 15.50 -15.29
N PHE A 156 5.72 16.42 -15.56
CA PHE A 156 4.69 16.29 -16.58
C PHE A 156 4.89 17.32 -17.69
N ASP A 157 4.58 16.93 -18.93
CA ASP A 157 4.48 17.86 -20.06
C ASP A 157 3.14 18.63 -20.06
N GLU A 158 2.95 19.49 -21.06
CA GLU A 158 1.73 20.29 -21.25
C GLU A 158 0.46 19.43 -21.43
N ASN A 159 0.62 18.20 -21.91
CA ASN A 159 -0.46 17.23 -22.10
C ASN A 159 -0.70 16.36 -20.84
N ARG A 160 -0.04 16.66 -19.73
CA ARG A 160 -0.07 15.88 -18.47
C ARG A 160 0.47 14.45 -18.61
N LYS A 161 1.37 14.22 -19.55
CA LYS A 161 2.11 12.99 -19.68
C LYS A 161 3.39 13.08 -18.88
N ALA A 162 3.73 12.05 -18.12
CA ALA A 162 4.99 12.00 -17.39
C ALA A 162 6.17 11.93 -18.39
N VAL A 163 7.17 12.78 -18.20
CA VAL A 163 8.36 12.89 -19.05
C VAL A 163 9.64 12.53 -18.32
N SER A 164 9.68 12.70 -17.00
CA SER A 164 10.79 12.25 -16.17
C SER A 164 10.34 11.89 -14.77
N ILE A 165 11.11 11.02 -14.09
CA ILE A 165 10.99 10.77 -12.66
C ILE A 165 12.38 10.80 -12.07
N GLU A 166 12.58 11.61 -11.01
CA GLU A 166 13.86 11.80 -10.35
C GLU A 166 13.74 11.47 -8.86
N GLU A 167 14.62 10.63 -8.34
CA GLU A 167 14.61 10.24 -6.93
C GLU A 167 15.25 11.32 -6.06
N LYS A 168 14.46 11.88 -5.14
CA LYS A 168 14.90 12.87 -4.15
C LYS A 168 15.78 13.98 -4.74
N PRO A 169 15.30 14.68 -5.77
CA PRO A 169 16.11 15.72 -6.45
C PRO A 169 16.40 16.88 -5.52
N ALA A 170 17.62 17.42 -5.58
CA ALA A 170 17.97 18.64 -4.86
C ALA A 170 17.19 19.88 -5.36
N HIS A 171 16.79 19.84 -6.63
CA HIS A 171 16.00 20.89 -7.29
C HIS A 171 14.81 20.26 -8.01
N PRO A 172 13.68 20.02 -7.30
CA PRO A 172 12.51 19.35 -7.87
C PRO A 172 11.93 20.12 -9.06
N LYS A 173 11.62 19.42 -10.16
CA LYS A 173 11.00 20.00 -11.35
C LYS A 173 9.49 20.16 -11.24
N SER A 174 8.87 19.53 -10.26
CA SER A 174 7.45 19.63 -9.96
C SER A 174 7.19 19.37 -8.47
N ASN A 175 5.95 19.56 -8.05
CA ASN A 175 5.49 19.21 -6.71
C ASN A 175 4.74 17.86 -6.67
N TYR A 176 4.85 17.04 -7.71
CA TYR A 176 4.18 15.76 -7.76
C TYR A 176 5.10 14.62 -7.31
N ALA A 177 4.85 14.12 -6.09
CA ALA A 177 5.55 12.96 -5.53
C ALA A 177 4.94 11.65 -6.05
N SER A 178 5.77 10.71 -6.47
CA SER A 178 5.37 9.32 -6.67
C SER A 178 5.07 8.70 -5.32
N VAL A 179 3.84 8.22 -5.12
CA VAL A 179 3.40 7.64 -3.85
C VAL A 179 3.71 6.14 -3.78
N GLY A 180 3.69 5.58 -2.57
CA GLY A 180 4.09 4.19 -2.34
C GLY A 180 3.03 3.14 -2.71
N LEU A 181 2.41 3.28 -3.89
CA LEU A 181 1.47 2.33 -4.47
C LEU A 181 1.75 2.19 -5.97
N TYR A 182 2.12 0.98 -6.38
CA TYR A 182 2.64 0.70 -7.72
C TYR A 182 2.00 -0.55 -8.28
N PHE A 183 1.63 -0.53 -9.56
CA PHE A 183 1.09 -1.67 -10.30
C PHE A 183 1.97 -1.93 -11.52
N TYR A 184 2.41 -3.16 -11.68
CA TYR A 184 3.30 -3.55 -12.76
C TYR A 184 2.81 -4.80 -13.47
N PRO A 185 3.06 -4.92 -14.78
CA PRO A 185 2.92 -6.19 -15.49
C PRO A 185 3.86 -7.25 -14.95
N SER A 186 3.60 -8.51 -15.28
CA SER A 186 4.37 -9.68 -14.80
C SER A 186 5.87 -9.66 -15.15
N ASP A 187 6.31 -8.84 -16.13
CA ASP A 187 7.73 -8.69 -16.50
C ASP A 187 8.54 -7.85 -15.49
N VAL A 188 7.91 -7.40 -14.41
CA VAL A 188 8.54 -6.56 -13.37
C VAL A 188 9.72 -7.24 -12.69
N VAL A 189 9.66 -8.57 -12.47
CA VAL A 189 10.73 -9.32 -11.82
C VAL A 189 12.00 -9.27 -12.67
N GLU A 190 11.88 -9.52 -13.97
CA GLU A 190 13.04 -9.51 -14.88
C GLU A 190 13.63 -8.10 -14.98
N LYS A 191 12.79 -7.07 -15.02
CA LYS A 191 13.26 -5.68 -14.99
C LYS A 191 13.97 -5.33 -13.68
N ALA A 192 13.40 -5.71 -12.55
CA ALA A 192 14.00 -5.47 -11.23
C ALA A 192 15.39 -6.13 -11.09
N LYS A 193 15.59 -7.33 -11.65
CA LYS A 193 16.90 -8.02 -11.69
C LYS A 193 17.97 -7.27 -12.50
N THR A 194 17.58 -6.39 -13.43
CA THR A 194 18.54 -5.59 -14.23
C THR A 194 19.03 -4.34 -13.51
N LEU A 195 18.36 -3.93 -12.44
CA LEU A 195 18.73 -2.74 -11.69
C LEU A 195 20.10 -2.90 -11.02
N LYS A 196 20.76 -1.78 -10.85
CA LYS A 196 21.99 -1.67 -10.06
C LYS A 196 21.70 -0.81 -8.84
N PRO A 197 22.33 -1.09 -7.68
CA PRO A 197 22.21 -0.20 -6.53
C PRO A 197 22.64 1.22 -6.88
N SER A 198 21.86 2.19 -6.41
CA SER A 198 22.17 3.62 -6.54
C SER A 198 23.39 4.01 -5.70
N ALA A 199 23.80 5.28 -5.75
CA ALA A 199 24.83 5.82 -4.85
C ALA A 199 24.49 5.68 -3.35
N ARG A 200 23.21 5.43 -3.03
CA ARG A 200 22.72 5.14 -1.67
C ARG A 200 22.80 3.66 -1.30
N GLY A 201 23.22 2.79 -2.23
CA GLY A 201 23.23 1.33 -2.08
C GLY A 201 21.84 0.68 -2.23
N GLU A 202 20.85 1.40 -2.72
CA GLU A 202 19.45 0.94 -2.82
C GLU A 202 19.06 0.61 -4.26
N TYR A 203 18.26 -0.46 -4.45
CA TYR A 203 17.53 -0.74 -5.69
C TYR A 203 16.31 0.18 -5.73
N GLU A 204 16.45 1.29 -6.44
CA GLU A 204 15.47 2.36 -6.46
C GLU A 204 14.22 1.99 -7.25
N ILE A 205 13.06 2.23 -6.66
CA ILE A 205 11.79 2.07 -7.39
C ILE A 205 11.67 3.08 -8.54
N THR A 206 12.28 4.24 -8.38
CA THR A 206 12.35 5.29 -9.40
C THR A 206 13.10 4.80 -10.65
N ASP A 207 14.17 4.02 -10.48
CA ASP A 207 14.90 3.46 -11.63
C ASP A 207 14.05 2.41 -12.36
N LEU A 208 13.31 1.59 -11.62
CA LEU A 208 12.35 0.65 -12.21
C LEU A 208 11.26 1.38 -13.00
N ASN A 209 10.68 2.44 -12.43
CA ASN A 209 9.70 3.28 -13.12
C ASN A 209 10.27 3.91 -14.39
N ASN A 210 11.53 4.34 -14.36
CA ASN A 210 12.22 4.92 -15.50
C ASN A 210 12.45 3.91 -16.63
N ILE A 211 12.59 2.61 -16.35
CA ILE A 211 12.62 1.57 -17.40
C ILE A 211 11.28 1.57 -18.15
N TYR A 212 10.15 1.50 -17.43
CA TYR A 212 8.82 1.53 -18.06
C TYR A 212 8.53 2.86 -18.76
N LEU A 213 9.00 3.97 -18.21
CA LEU A 213 8.86 5.30 -18.84
C LEU A 213 9.57 5.36 -20.19
N LYS A 214 10.83 4.89 -20.28
CA LYS A 214 11.61 4.84 -21.49
C LYS A 214 11.01 3.91 -22.56
N GLU A 215 10.35 2.85 -22.14
CA GLU A 215 9.62 1.95 -23.03
C GLU A 215 8.26 2.51 -23.49
N GLY A 216 7.83 3.66 -22.97
CA GLY A 216 6.49 4.21 -23.23
C GLY A 216 5.38 3.42 -22.55
N ARG A 217 5.70 2.62 -21.54
CA ARG A 217 4.80 1.70 -20.80
C ARG A 217 4.55 2.14 -19.36
N LEU A 218 4.71 3.41 -19.03
CA LEU A 218 4.37 3.96 -17.71
C LEU A 218 3.16 4.88 -17.80
N SER A 219 2.14 4.60 -17.02
CA SER A 219 1.00 5.47 -16.75
C SER A 219 1.13 6.10 -15.38
N VAL A 220 1.11 7.42 -15.30
CA VAL A 220 1.11 8.15 -14.02
C VAL A 220 -0.25 8.79 -13.82
N VAL A 221 -0.91 8.44 -12.73
CA VAL A 221 -2.27 8.90 -12.40
C VAL A 221 -2.21 9.95 -11.29
N PRO A 222 -2.50 11.23 -11.57
CA PRO A 222 -2.54 12.25 -10.52
C PRO A 222 -3.71 12.03 -9.57
N MET A 223 -3.43 12.00 -8.27
CA MET A 223 -4.44 12.02 -7.21
C MET A 223 -4.96 13.45 -7.06
N ARG A 224 -6.27 13.64 -7.20
CA ARG A 224 -6.91 14.95 -7.16
C ARG A 224 -7.31 15.36 -5.74
N ARG A 225 -7.83 16.57 -5.60
CA ARG A 225 -8.43 17.07 -4.35
C ARG A 225 -9.53 16.12 -3.87
N GLY A 226 -9.62 15.92 -2.57
CA GLY A 226 -10.54 14.97 -1.94
C GLY A 226 -9.93 13.61 -1.65
N ASN A 227 -8.70 13.35 -2.14
CA ASN A 227 -7.90 12.22 -1.72
C ASN A 227 -6.84 12.70 -0.70
N ALA A 228 -6.43 11.79 0.18
CA ALA A 228 -5.29 12.01 1.05
C ALA A 228 -4.30 10.84 0.90
N TRP A 229 -3.03 11.20 0.81
CA TRP A 229 -1.91 10.31 0.97
C TRP A 229 -1.04 10.81 2.12
N LEU A 230 -0.77 9.95 3.07
CA LEU A 230 -0.02 10.25 4.27
C LEU A 230 1.15 9.30 4.38
N ASP A 231 2.35 9.86 4.46
CA ASP A 231 3.61 9.16 4.76
C ASP A 231 3.86 9.24 6.26
N ALA A 232 3.50 8.21 7.01
CA ALA A 232 3.66 8.15 8.46
C ALA A 232 5.12 7.83 8.87
N GLY A 233 6.09 8.46 8.23
CA GLY A 233 7.52 8.19 8.40
C GLY A 233 8.25 9.00 9.46
N THR A 234 7.62 10.03 10.04
CA THR A 234 8.16 10.89 11.10
C THR A 234 7.18 11.02 12.26
N PRO A 235 7.60 11.46 13.47
CA PRO A 235 6.68 11.65 14.59
C PRO A 235 5.51 12.59 14.25
N ASP A 236 5.78 13.71 13.58
CA ASP A 236 4.75 14.66 13.19
C ASP A 236 3.79 14.05 12.17
N SER A 237 4.29 13.42 11.10
CA SER A 237 3.42 12.78 10.09
C SER A 237 2.63 11.58 10.65
N LEU A 238 3.16 10.87 11.65
CA LEU A 238 2.43 9.81 12.36
C LEU A 238 1.26 10.41 13.17
N MET A 239 1.48 11.51 13.86
CA MET A 239 0.45 12.23 14.62
C MET A 239 -0.61 12.82 13.69
N ASP A 240 -0.21 13.44 12.60
CA ASP A 240 -1.11 14.01 11.59
C ASP A 240 -1.98 12.90 10.95
N SER A 241 -1.38 11.75 10.66
CA SER A 241 -2.13 10.58 10.15
C SER A 241 -3.19 10.11 11.12
N GLY A 242 -2.83 9.98 12.41
CA GLY A 242 -3.78 9.59 13.46
C GLY A 242 -4.90 10.62 13.62
N SER A 243 -4.58 11.91 13.57
CA SER A 243 -5.55 13.00 13.67
C SER A 243 -6.49 13.04 12.48
N PHE A 244 -5.97 12.86 11.26
CA PHE A 244 -6.77 12.78 10.05
C PHE A 244 -7.80 11.63 10.14
N VAL A 245 -7.33 10.42 10.44
CA VAL A 245 -8.20 9.24 10.58
C VAL A 245 -9.26 9.47 11.65
N GLN A 246 -8.86 9.99 12.82
CA GLN A 246 -9.79 10.28 13.92
C GLN A 246 -10.90 11.24 13.49
N ILE A 247 -10.54 12.34 12.82
CA ILE A 247 -11.52 13.37 12.40
C ILE A 247 -12.52 12.78 11.42
N VAL A 248 -12.04 12.06 10.40
CA VAL A 248 -12.89 11.48 9.35
C VAL A 248 -13.82 10.43 9.97
N GLU A 249 -13.29 9.46 10.74
CA GLU A 249 -14.09 8.41 11.37
C GLU A 249 -15.16 8.99 12.34
N LYS A 250 -14.79 9.98 13.14
CA LYS A 250 -15.75 10.61 14.07
C LYS A 250 -16.86 11.38 13.35
N ARG A 251 -16.57 11.96 12.18
CA ARG A 251 -17.57 12.73 11.43
C ARG A 251 -18.49 11.86 10.61
N GLN A 252 -17.98 10.78 10.02
CA GLN A 252 -18.76 9.87 9.18
C GLN A 252 -19.42 8.74 9.95
N GLY A 253 -18.89 8.38 11.12
CA GLY A 253 -19.31 7.19 11.85
C GLY A 253 -18.83 5.88 11.21
N LEU A 254 -17.96 5.97 10.21
CA LEU A 254 -17.40 4.85 9.45
C LEU A 254 -15.91 4.72 9.72
N LYS A 255 -15.40 3.49 9.75
CA LYS A 255 -13.98 3.26 9.97
C LYS A 255 -13.18 3.32 8.66
N ILE A 256 -12.00 3.91 8.73
CA ILE A 256 -11.01 3.83 7.66
C ILE A 256 -10.17 2.56 7.86
N ALA A 257 -9.90 1.82 6.78
CA ALA A 257 -9.05 0.64 6.79
C ALA A 257 -9.50 -0.46 7.79
N CYS A 258 -10.81 -0.64 7.94
CA CYS A 258 -11.38 -1.77 8.68
C CYS A 258 -11.35 -3.01 7.78
N ILE A 259 -10.32 -3.85 7.94
CA ILE A 259 -10.09 -4.98 7.03
C ILE A 259 -11.19 -6.03 7.10
N GLU A 260 -11.83 -6.22 8.26
CA GLU A 260 -12.97 -7.11 8.45
C GLU A 260 -14.19 -6.64 7.64
N GLU A 261 -14.51 -5.35 7.73
CA GLU A 261 -15.58 -4.75 6.93
C GLU A 261 -15.30 -4.85 5.44
N ILE A 262 -14.07 -4.53 5.01
CA ILE A 262 -13.67 -4.61 3.59
C ILE A 262 -13.78 -6.05 3.10
N ALA A 263 -13.28 -7.04 3.86
CA ALA A 263 -13.38 -8.45 3.54
C ALA A 263 -14.85 -8.88 3.36
N TYR A 264 -15.73 -8.42 4.23
CA TYR A 264 -17.15 -8.72 4.18
C TYR A 264 -17.84 -8.06 2.97
N LYS A 265 -17.62 -6.76 2.78
CA LYS A 265 -18.24 -5.99 1.68
C LYS A 265 -17.72 -6.38 0.29
N GLN A 266 -16.46 -6.80 0.19
CA GLN A 266 -15.87 -7.36 -1.03
C GLN A 266 -16.30 -8.82 -1.30
N GLY A 267 -17.04 -9.45 -0.39
CA GLY A 267 -17.45 -10.84 -0.51
C GLY A 267 -16.29 -11.83 -0.36
N PHE A 268 -15.21 -11.44 0.32
CA PHE A 268 -14.10 -12.32 0.66
C PHE A 268 -14.51 -13.30 1.77
N ILE A 269 -15.35 -12.84 2.69
CA ILE A 269 -15.95 -13.59 3.77
C ILE A 269 -17.48 -13.42 3.77
N ASN A 270 -18.18 -14.40 4.34
CA ASN A 270 -19.64 -14.39 4.49
C ASN A 270 -20.08 -13.98 5.92
N ASP A 271 -21.41 -13.94 6.17
CA ASP A 271 -22.00 -13.56 7.45
C ASP A 271 -21.46 -14.41 8.62
N VAL A 272 -21.31 -15.71 8.40
CA VAL A 272 -20.85 -16.66 9.45
C VAL A 272 -19.38 -16.37 9.81
N GLN A 273 -18.55 -16.11 8.81
CA GLN A 273 -17.14 -15.78 9.01
C GLN A 273 -17.00 -14.38 9.67
N MET A 274 -17.82 -13.41 9.26
CA MET A 274 -17.86 -12.09 9.89
C MET A 274 -18.28 -12.19 11.36
N GLN A 275 -19.31 -13.00 11.67
CA GLN A 275 -19.72 -13.24 13.06
C GLN A 275 -18.59 -13.87 13.89
N SER A 276 -17.85 -14.83 13.31
CA SER A 276 -16.70 -15.44 13.99
C SER A 276 -15.61 -14.42 14.31
N LEU A 277 -15.29 -13.49 13.40
CA LEU A 277 -14.36 -12.39 13.67
C LEU A 277 -14.84 -11.47 14.80
N ILE A 278 -16.12 -11.14 14.82
CA ILE A 278 -16.73 -10.34 15.89
C ILE A 278 -16.61 -11.02 17.24
N ASP A 279 -16.81 -12.35 17.30
CA ASP A 279 -16.78 -13.13 18.54
C ASP A 279 -15.36 -13.27 19.12
N GLU A 280 -14.31 -13.22 18.27
CA GLU A 280 -12.91 -13.18 18.71
C GLU A 280 -12.54 -11.85 19.38
N LEU A 281 -13.24 -10.76 19.07
CA LEU A 281 -12.92 -9.43 19.56
C LEU A 281 -13.43 -9.20 20.98
N LYS A 282 -12.62 -8.52 21.78
CA LYS A 282 -13.03 -8.02 23.09
C LYS A 282 -14.08 -6.91 22.93
N LYS A 283 -14.93 -6.75 23.95
CA LYS A 283 -15.90 -5.63 24.01
C LYS A 283 -15.20 -4.28 23.84
N GLY A 284 -15.73 -3.44 22.98
CA GLY A 284 -15.19 -2.11 22.67
C GLY A 284 -15.72 -1.56 21.35
N ASN A 285 -15.44 -0.29 21.09
CA ASN A 285 -15.97 0.45 19.95
C ASN A 285 -15.69 -0.21 18.58
N TYR A 286 -14.56 -0.89 18.45
CA TYR A 286 -14.22 -1.58 17.19
C TYR A 286 -15.15 -2.78 16.95
N ARG A 287 -15.36 -3.62 17.98
CA ARG A 287 -16.31 -4.72 17.93
C ARG A 287 -17.74 -4.25 17.67
N ASP A 288 -18.18 -3.22 18.40
CA ASP A 288 -19.54 -2.67 18.29
C ASP A 288 -19.80 -2.12 16.88
N TYR A 289 -18.78 -1.54 16.25
CA TYR A 289 -18.84 -1.12 14.86
C TYR A 289 -19.05 -2.32 13.89
N LEU A 290 -18.31 -3.42 14.08
CA LEU A 290 -18.47 -4.60 13.22
C LEU A 290 -19.82 -5.29 13.39
N VAL A 291 -20.38 -5.29 14.61
CA VAL A 291 -21.77 -5.75 14.85
C VAL A 291 -22.73 -4.93 14.01
N LYS A 292 -22.60 -3.61 14.03
CA LYS A 292 -23.41 -2.70 13.21
C LYS A 292 -23.28 -2.99 11.72
N VAL A 293 -22.04 -3.16 11.23
CA VAL A 293 -21.77 -3.50 9.82
C VAL A 293 -22.49 -4.79 9.40
N LEU A 294 -22.50 -5.81 10.26
CA LEU A 294 -23.16 -7.09 9.97
C LEU A 294 -24.70 -6.95 10.01
N GLU A 295 -25.24 -6.15 10.92
CA GLU A 295 -26.70 -5.91 11.05
C GLU A 295 -27.25 -5.10 9.86
N GLU A 296 -26.55 -4.05 9.45
CA GLU A 296 -27.00 -3.11 8.40
C GLU A 296 -26.83 -3.65 6.96
N LYS A 297 -26.16 -4.76 6.77
CA LYS A 297 -25.86 -5.58 5.56
C LYS A 297 -25.67 -4.86 4.23
N HIS A 298 -26.42 -3.83 3.89
CA HIS A 298 -26.51 -3.25 2.53
C HIS A 298 -26.78 -1.75 2.46
N GLU A 299 -26.63 -1.00 3.52
CA GLU A 299 -26.77 0.46 3.39
C GLU A 299 -25.57 1.03 2.63
N LEU A 300 -25.91 1.89 1.65
CA LEU A 300 -24.95 2.56 0.77
C LEU A 300 -24.09 3.54 1.58
N TYR A 301 -22.79 3.31 1.58
CA TYR A 301 -21.83 4.30 2.02
C TYR A 301 -21.02 4.84 0.85
#